data_5c676d2a09f436601114897eb1893bb1
#
_entry.id   5c676d2a09f436601114897eb1893bb1
#
_cell.length_a   1.000
_cell.length_b   1.000
_cell.length_c   1.000
_cell.angle_alpha   90.00
_cell.angle_beta   90.00
_cell.angle_gamma   90.00
#
_symmetry.space_group_name_H-M   'P 1'
#
loop_
_entity.id
_entity.type
_entity.pdbx_description
1 polymer ?
#
loop_
_entity_poly.entity_id
_entity_poly.type
_entity_poly.pdbx_seq_one_letter_code
_entity_poly.pdbx_strand_id
1 'polypeptide(L)'
;MLLDILNQIDSIVWGPWLLVLLVGTGIWLTFRLTLLQVVKLPRALKLIFFARNKGEGDIDSFKALCTALAATVGTGNIVGVATAIKLGGPGALFWMWLAAFFGMATKYAEGCLAVKYRQVDDNGNIAGGPMYYIEMGLGKKWKPLAVLFAFFGCMVALLGSGTTTQMNAIISSVEAGFGISTYITCAVITVLVAIITFGGLQSIAKAAEKIVPAMAVIYFVVTVIFLALNAGGLPGAISQVFTGAFSGTAAAGGFAGAGVMLAMRSGIARGLFSNESGLGSAPIVAARSEERRVGKECRSRWSPYN
;
A
#
# COMPACT_ATOMS: atom_id res chain seq x y z
N MET A 1 -14.70 21.25 -17.72
CA MET A 1 -15.06 21.94 -16.45
C MET A 1 -15.04 21.01 -15.24
N LEU A 2 -15.88 19.95 -15.13
CA LEU A 2 -15.85 19.05 -13.95
C LEU A 2 -14.49 18.31 -13.84
N LEU A 3 -14.00 17.73 -14.92
CA LEU A 3 -12.70 17.04 -14.98
C LEU A 3 -11.54 17.98 -14.63
N ASP A 4 -11.58 19.22 -15.04
CA ASP A 4 -10.52 20.20 -14.74
C ASP A 4 -10.52 20.56 -13.27
N ILE A 5 -11.70 20.71 -12.66
CA ILE A 5 -11.83 20.94 -11.21
C ILE A 5 -11.30 19.73 -10.44
N LEU A 6 -11.65 18.51 -10.83
CA LEU A 6 -11.16 17.29 -10.19
C LEU A 6 -9.64 17.16 -10.32
N ASN A 7 -9.08 17.45 -11.48
CA ASN A 7 -7.64 17.44 -11.69
C ASN A 7 -6.92 18.52 -10.86
N GLN A 8 -7.52 19.69 -10.70
CA GLN A 8 -6.98 20.73 -9.82
C GLN A 8 -6.98 20.29 -8.36
N ILE A 9 -8.09 19.73 -7.87
CA ILE A 9 -8.19 19.18 -6.51
C ILE A 9 -7.14 18.08 -6.32
N ASP A 10 -7.04 17.13 -7.24
CA ASP A 10 -6.04 16.06 -7.19
C ASP A 10 -4.61 16.62 -7.13
N SER A 11 -4.30 17.63 -7.95
CA SER A 11 -2.97 18.25 -7.97
C SER A 11 -2.62 18.98 -6.66
N ILE A 12 -3.61 19.53 -5.98
CA ILE A 12 -3.45 20.18 -4.66
C ILE A 12 -3.27 19.12 -3.58
N VAL A 13 -4.15 18.10 -3.57
CA VAL A 13 -4.13 17.02 -2.57
C VAL A 13 -2.83 16.22 -2.67
N TRP A 14 -2.46 15.77 -3.88
CA TRP A 14 -1.18 15.09 -4.12
C TRP A 14 -0.01 16.07 -4.36
N GLY A 15 -0.17 17.29 -3.88
CA GLY A 15 0.85 18.33 -3.94
C GLY A 15 2.00 18.09 -2.96
N PRO A 16 3.01 18.99 -2.98
CA PRO A 16 4.20 18.86 -2.15
C PRO A 16 3.90 18.71 -0.65
N TRP A 17 2.85 19.35 -0.16
CA TRP A 17 2.47 19.35 1.25
C TRP A 17 2.13 17.95 1.77
N LEU A 18 1.28 17.20 1.06
CA LEU A 18 0.93 15.84 1.45
C LEU A 18 2.15 14.92 1.35
N LEU A 19 2.94 15.04 0.29
CA LEU A 19 4.15 14.23 0.11
C LEU A 19 5.16 14.47 1.22
N VAL A 20 5.38 15.73 1.60
CA VAL A 20 6.27 16.10 2.72
C VAL A 20 5.74 15.55 4.04
N LEU A 21 4.43 15.64 4.30
CA LEU A 21 3.82 15.09 5.50
C LEU A 21 3.97 13.57 5.57
N LEU A 22 3.65 12.85 4.50
CA LEU A 22 3.70 11.38 4.49
C LEU A 22 5.14 10.86 4.59
N VAL A 23 6.04 11.40 3.76
CA VAL A 23 7.47 10.99 3.79
C VAL A 23 8.13 11.47 5.07
N GLY A 24 7.88 12.71 5.49
CA GLY A 24 8.40 13.28 6.73
C GLY A 24 7.98 12.49 7.97
N THR A 25 6.71 12.08 8.03
CA THR A 25 6.23 11.17 9.08
C THR A 25 6.96 9.84 9.04
N GLY A 26 7.16 9.25 7.84
CA GLY A 26 7.92 8.02 7.67
C GLY A 26 9.38 8.14 8.12
N ILE A 27 10.03 9.23 7.77
CA ILE A 27 11.40 9.54 8.20
C ILE A 27 11.45 9.67 9.73
N TRP A 28 10.58 10.49 10.31
CA TRP A 28 10.50 10.69 11.75
C TRP A 28 10.27 9.37 12.50
N LEU A 29 9.32 8.56 12.04
CA LEU A 29 9.05 7.23 12.63
C LEU A 29 10.23 6.28 12.47
N THR A 30 10.93 6.31 11.34
CA THR A 30 12.12 5.50 11.11
C THR A 30 13.20 5.75 12.17
N PHE A 31 13.49 7.02 12.45
CA PHE A 31 14.44 7.37 13.50
C PHE A 31 13.89 7.10 14.90
N ARG A 32 12.64 7.43 15.16
CA ARG A 32 12.00 7.19 16.46
C ARG A 32 11.90 5.72 16.83
N LEU A 33 11.71 4.85 15.84
CA LEU A 33 11.65 3.39 15.98
C LEU A 33 13.01 2.71 15.78
N THR A 34 14.11 3.47 15.76
CA THR A 34 15.49 2.94 15.65
C THR A 34 15.70 2.05 14.42
N LEU A 35 15.37 2.58 13.21
CA LEU A 35 15.53 1.85 11.93
C LEU A 35 14.88 0.44 11.96
N LEU A 36 13.67 0.37 12.51
CA LEU A 36 12.94 -0.89 12.74
C LEU A 36 12.90 -1.77 11.49
N GLN A 37 12.72 -1.20 10.31
CA GLN A 37 12.67 -1.89 9.03
C GLN A 37 13.96 -2.63 8.68
N VAL A 38 15.10 -2.24 9.26
CA VAL A 38 16.38 -2.94 9.09
C VAL A 38 16.63 -3.88 10.25
N VAL A 39 16.55 -3.35 11.48
CA VAL A 39 16.91 -4.09 12.70
C VAL A 39 15.97 -5.26 12.97
N LYS A 40 14.69 -5.10 12.67
CA LYS A 40 13.67 -6.15 12.94
C LYS A 40 13.32 -6.99 11.71
N LEU A 41 13.94 -6.74 10.56
CA LEU A 41 13.67 -7.49 9.33
C LEU A 41 13.86 -9.00 9.48
N PRO A 42 14.95 -9.53 10.07
CA PRO A 42 15.11 -10.97 10.23
C PRO A 42 14.01 -11.59 11.08
N ARG A 43 13.59 -10.87 12.14
CA ARG A 43 12.48 -11.31 12.99
C ARG A 43 11.14 -11.28 12.27
N ALA A 44 10.88 -10.26 11.46
CA ALA A 44 9.67 -10.16 10.66
C ALA A 44 9.57 -11.31 9.65
N LEU A 45 10.66 -11.61 8.94
CA LEU A 45 10.71 -12.74 8.02
C LEU A 45 10.48 -14.08 8.75
N LYS A 46 11.09 -14.28 9.92
CA LYS A 46 10.84 -15.47 10.73
C LYS A 46 9.37 -15.60 11.14
N LEU A 47 8.72 -14.50 11.48
CA LEU A 47 7.28 -14.50 11.85
C LEU A 47 6.39 -14.83 10.65
N ILE A 48 6.73 -14.31 9.46
CA ILE A 48 5.96 -14.57 8.23
C ILE A 48 6.02 -16.06 7.85
N PHE A 49 7.20 -16.65 7.87
CA PHE A 49 7.40 -18.00 7.33
C PHE A 49 7.21 -19.13 8.35
N PHE A 50 7.42 -18.88 9.64
CA PHE A 50 7.50 -19.93 10.66
C PHE A 50 6.53 -19.80 11.82
N ALA A 51 5.92 -18.64 12.05
CA ALA A 51 5.03 -18.46 13.19
C ALA A 51 3.56 -18.51 12.80
N ARG A 52 2.93 -19.65 13.02
CA ARG A 52 1.47 -19.81 13.04
C ARG A 52 1.01 -19.77 14.49
N ASN A 53 0.72 -18.61 15.04
CA ASN A 53 0.20 -18.49 16.39
C ASN A 53 -1.32 -18.34 16.36
N LYS A 54 -2.01 -19.12 17.18
CA LYS A 54 -3.43 -18.91 17.51
C LYS A 54 -3.50 -17.78 18.55
N GLY A 55 -4.13 -16.69 18.25
CA GLY A 55 -4.39 -15.55 19.13
C GLY A 55 -5.89 -15.27 19.22
N GLU A 56 -6.26 -14.14 19.82
CA GLU A 56 -7.64 -13.65 19.88
C GLU A 56 -7.89 -12.68 18.70
N GLY A 57 -8.48 -13.14 17.61
CA GLY A 57 -8.82 -12.34 16.47
C GLY A 57 -9.73 -13.08 15.50
N ASP A 58 -10.36 -12.38 14.56
CA ASP A 58 -11.30 -12.95 13.59
C ASP A 58 -10.62 -13.81 12.53
N ILE A 59 -9.34 -13.52 12.25
CA ILE A 59 -8.55 -14.18 11.20
C ILE A 59 -7.11 -14.40 11.65
N ASP A 60 -6.54 -15.54 11.26
CA ASP A 60 -5.13 -15.88 11.49
C ASP A 60 -4.16 -14.83 10.92
N SER A 61 -3.02 -14.64 11.57
CA SER A 61 -2.01 -13.64 11.20
C SER A 61 -1.54 -13.76 9.74
N PHE A 62 -1.40 -14.99 9.22
CA PHE A 62 -1.01 -15.21 7.84
C PHE A 62 -2.12 -14.80 6.86
N LYS A 63 -3.38 -15.10 7.19
CA LYS A 63 -4.54 -14.64 6.39
C LYS A 63 -4.68 -13.12 6.39
N ALA A 64 -4.46 -12.49 7.56
CA ALA A 64 -4.45 -11.04 7.67
C ALA A 64 -3.35 -10.42 6.80
N LEU A 65 -2.14 -11.00 6.83
CA LEU A 65 -1.04 -10.58 5.96
C LEU A 65 -1.40 -10.73 4.47
N CYS A 66 -1.91 -11.91 4.07
CA CYS A 66 -2.32 -12.13 2.67
C CYS A 66 -3.44 -11.18 2.24
N THR A 67 -4.40 -10.89 3.11
CA THR A 67 -5.47 -9.93 2.83
C THR A 67 -4.92 -8.51 2.67
N ALA A 68 -3.99 -8.10 3.53
CA ALA A 68 -3.32 -6.81 3.40
C ALA A 68 -2.45 -6.74 2.12
N LEU A 69 -1.76 -7.82 1.78
CA LEU A 69 -0.99 -7.91 0.53
C LEU A 69 -1.89 -7.91 -0.70
N ALA A 70 -3.07 -8.54 -0.65
CA ALA A 70 -4.05 -8.51 -1.74
C ALA A 70 -4.48 -7.07 -2.10
N ALA A 71 -4.60 -6.21 -1.09
CA ALA A 71 -4.90 -4.80 -1.31
C ALA A 71 -3.68 -4.01 -1.82
N THR A 72 -2.49 -4.33 -1.32
CA THR A 72 -1.26 -3.57 -1.59
C THR A 72 -0.57 -4.00 -2.89
N VAL A 73 -0.52 -5.31 -3.18
CA VAL A 73 0.13 -5.86 -4.39
C VAL A 73 -0.89 -5.99 -5.51
N GLY A 74 -0.90 -5.02 -6.40
CA GLY A 74 -1.85 -4.96 -7.51
C GLY A 74 -1.29 -4.21 -8.70
N THR A 75 -2.18 -3.64 -9.50
CA THR A 75 -1.82 -2.84 -10.70
C THR A 75 -0.97 -1.62 -10.38
N GLY A 76 -1.07 -1.08 -9.16
CA GLY A 76 -0.20 0.01 -8.68
C GLY A 76 1.29 -0.34 -8.74
N ASN A 77 1.65 -1.59 -8.51
CA ASN A 77 3.04 -2.06 -8.49
C ASN A 77 3.57 -2.37 -9.90
N ILE A 78 2.72 -2.48 -10.89
CA ILE A 78 3.10 -2.76 -12.29
C ILE A 78 2.84 -1.53 -13.15
N VAL A 79 1.58 -1.20 -13.36
CA VAL A 79 1.14 -0.07 -14.20
C VAL A 79 1.51 1.27 -13.56
N GLY A 80 1.39 1.37 -12.22
CA GLY A 80 1.78 2.56 -11.48
C GLY A 80 3.28 2.86 -11.58
N VAL A 81 4.13 1.83 -11.50
CA VAL A 81 5.58 1.97 -11.69
C VAL A 81 5.91 2.41 -13.11
N ALA A 82 5.33 1.75 -14.12
CA ALA A 82 5.51 2.13 -15.52
C ALA A 82 5.07 3.57 -15.78
N THR A 83 3.94 4.00 -15.19
CA THR A 83 3.44 5.37 -15.29
C THR A 83 4.39 6.36 -14.60
N ALA A 84 4.94 6.02 -13.43
CA ALA A 84 5.91 6.87 -12.74
C ALA A 84 7.17 7.08 -13.58
N ILE A 85 7.69 6.01 -14.19
CA ILE A 85 8.85 6.08 -15.08
C ILE A 85 8.52 6.88 -16.34
N LYS A 86 7.34 6.71 -16.92
CA LYS A 86 6.89 7.46 -18.11
C LYS A 86 6.80 8.96 -17.84
N LEU A 87 6.31 9.36 -16.67
CA LEU A 87 6.11 10.77 -16.29
C LEU A 87 7.36 11.42 -15.72
N GLY A 88 8.06 10.71 -14.83
CA GLY A 88 9.19 11.24 -14.07
C GLY A 88 10.57 10.74 -14.54
N GLY A 89 10.61 9.94 -15.59
CA GLY A 89 11.85 9.29 -16.06
C GLY A 89 12.29 8.12 -15.14
N PRO A 90 13.39 7.44 -15.48
CA PRO A 90 13.92 6.31 -14.69
C PRO A 90 14.21 6.66 -13.23
N GLY A 91 14.58 7.91 -12.93
CA GLY A 91 14.82 8.41 -11.58
C GLY A 91 13.63 8.34 -10.64
N ALA A 92 12.40 8.30 -11.17
CA ALA A 92 11.21 8.11 -10.35
C ALA A 92 11.25 6.80 -9.54
N LEU A 93 11.89 5.76 -10.08
CA LEU A 93 12.05 4.47 -9.39
C LEU A 93 12.89 4.60 -8.12
N PHE A 94 13.96 5.39 -8.13
CA PHE A 94 14.74 5.69 -6.94
C PHE A 94 13.88 6.31 -5.83
N TRP A 95 13.09 7.31 -6.18
CA TRP A 95 12.21 7.98 -5.22
C TRP A 95 11.08 7.09 -4.72
N MET A 96 10.61 6.14 -5.55
CA MET A 96 9.68 5.10 -5.10
C MET A 96 10.31 4.19 -4.05
N TRP A 97 11.56 3.73 -4.25
CA TRP A 97 12.27 2.90 -3.27
C TRP A 97 12.47 3.64 -1.96
N LEU A 98 12.84 4.92 -2.02
CA LEU A 98 13.02 5.75 -0.84
C LEU A 98 11.71 5.93 -0.07
N ALA A 99 10.62 6.22 -0.78
CA ALA A 99 9.29 6.34 -0.19
C ALA A 99 8.84 5.01 0.44
N ALA A 100 9.10 3.87 -0.22
CA ALA A 100 8.79 2.55 0.31
C ALA A 100 9.58 2.25 1.58
N PHE A 101 10.86 2.57 1.63
CA PHE A 101 11.70 2.36 2.80
C PHE A 101 11.16 3.10 4.04
N PHE A 102 10.84 4.36 3.91
CA PHE A 102 10.26 5.15 5.00
C PHE A 102 8.80 4.77 5.28
N GLY A 103 8.07 4.38 4.26
CA GLY A 103 6.70 3.89 4.36
C GLY A 103 6.55 2.64 5.21
N MET A 104 7.56 1.77 5.29
CA MET A 104 7.54 0.59 6.17
C MET A 104 7.38 0.98 7.65
N ALA A 105 8.03 2.03 8.11
CA ALA A 105 7.90 2.52 9.47
C ALA A 105 6.50 3.09 9.74
N THR A 106 5.95 3.82 8.78
CA THR A 106 4.57 4.33 8.84
C THR A 106 3.57 3.17 8.92
N LYS A 107 3.68 2.19 8.04
CA LYS A 107 2.81 1.01 8.01
C LYS A 107 2.85 0.22 9.32
N TYR A 108 4.05 0.07 9.91
CA TYR A 108 4.20 -0.55 11.21
C TYR A 108 3.48 0.23 12.32
N ALA A 109 3.64 1.55 12.36
CA ALA A 109 2.98 2.40 13.34
C ALA A 109 1.45 2.36 13.21
N GLU A 110 0.94 2.42 11.98
CA GLU A 110 -0.50 2.27 11.69
C GLU A 110 -1.05 0.93 12.19
N GLY A 111 -0.36 -0.18 11.91
CA GLY A 111 -0.75 -1.49 12.39
C GLY A 111 -0.73 -1.60 13.92
N CYS A 112 0.30 -1.05 14.57
CA CYS A 112 0.38 -1.01 16.02
C CYS A 112 -0.77 -0.22 16.66
N LEU A 113 -1.10 0.95 16.11
CA LEU A 113 -2.21 1.78 16.59
C LEU A 113 -3.55 1.07 16.38
N ALA A 114 -3.74 0.42 15.24
CA ALA A 114 -4.96 -0.32 14.94
C ALA A 114 -5.21 -1.46 15.94
N VAL A 115 -4.19 -2.24 16.27
CA VAL A 115 -4.30 -3.33 17.26
C VAL A 115 -4.45 -2.79 18.69
N LYS A 116 -3.78 -1.67 19.02
CA LYS A 116 -3.85 -1.06 20.35
C LYS A 116 -5.23 -0.50 20.68
N TYR A 117 -5.88 0.13 19.70
CA TYR A 117 -7.16 0.83 19.87
C TYR A 117 -8.33 0.11 19.22
N ARG A 118 -8.19 -1.19 18.94
CA ARG A 118 -9.30 -2.01 18.44
C ARG A 118 -10.39 -2.17 19.50
N GLN A 119 -11.61 -2.27 19.05
CA GLN A 119 -12.77 -2.56 19.86
C GLN A 119 -13.40 -3.89 19.46
N VAL A 120 -14.09 -4.51 20.39
CA VAL A 120 -14.93 -5.67 20.12
C VAL A 120 -16.36 -5.17 20.16
N ASP A 121 -17.14 -5.42 19.13
CA ASP A 121 -18.56 -5.08 19.07
C ASP A 121 -19.41 -6.04 19.91
N ASP A 122 -20.69 -5.76 20.07
CA ASP A 122 -21.63 -6.57 20.84
C ASP A 122 -21.81 -8.00 20.26
N ASN A 123 -21.44 -8.21 19.01
CA ASN A 123 -21.48 -9.51 18.32
C ASN A 123 -20.15 -10.26 18.41
N GLY A 124 -19.15 -9.73 19.12
CA GLY A 124 -17.82 -10.31 19.24
C GLY A 124 -16.89 -10.03 18.06
N ASN A 125 -17.29 -9.24 17.06
CA ASN A 125 -16.41 -8.90 15.93
C ASN A 125 -15.43 -7.81 16.32
N ILE A 126 -14.22 -7.90 15.79
CA ILE A 126 -13.18 -6.90 16.01
C ILE A 126 -13.31 -5.77 15.01
N ALA A 127 -13.38 -4.55 15.52
CA ALA A 127 -13.41 -3.31 14.75
C ALA A 127 -12.23 -2.41 15.15
N GLY A 128 -11.59 -1.78 14.16
CA GLY A 128 -10.45 -0.89 14.38
C GLY A 128 -10.04 -0.17 13.10
N GLY A 129 -9.03 0.66 13.24
CA GLY A 129 -8.50 1.46 12.13
C GLY A 129 -8.40 2.94 12.51
N PRO A 130 -8.11 3.83 11.54
CA PRO A 130 -7.88 5.25 11.82
C PRO A 130 -9.02 5.94 12.58
N MET A 131 -10.28 5.68 12.25
CA MET A 131 -11.42 6.25 12.93
C MET A 131 -11.43 5.95 14.44
N TYR A 132 -10.96 4.74 14.83
CA TYR A 132 -10.90 4.34 16.25
C TYR A 132 -9.70 4.93 16.95
N TYR A 133 -8.49 4.84 16.39
CA TYR A 133 -7.31 5.34 17.08
C TYR A 133 -7.21 6.88 17.08
N ILE A 134 -7.86 7.58 16.14
CA ILE A 134 -7.98 9.04 16.20
C ILE A 134 -8.86 9.43 17.39
N GLU A 135 -10.07 8.85 17.54
CA GLU A 135 -10.97 9.20 18.62
C GLU A 135 -10.43 8.78 20.00
N MET A 136 -9.92 7.55 20.10
CA MET A 136 -9.48 7.00 21.39
C MET A 136 -8.06 7.43 21.77
N GLY A 137 -7.20 7.65 20.80
CA GLY A 137 -5.81 8.05 21.02
C GLY A 137 -5.61 9.54 21.25
N LEU A 138 -6.33 10.39 20.51
CA LEU A 138 -6.27 11.84 20.61
C LEU A 138 -7.36 12.43 21.51
N GLY A 139 -8.41 11.65 21.81
CA GLY A 139 -9.50 12.05 22.66
C GLY A 139 -10.73 12.55 21.90
N LYS A 140 -11.84 12.69 22.62
CA LYS A 140 -13.18 13.02 22.07
C LYS A 140 -13.23 14.32 21.24
N LYS A 141 -12.33 15.27 21.49
CA LYS A 141 -12.26 16.52 20.70
C LYS A 141 -11.91 16.25 19.22
N TRP A 142 -11.24 15.15 18.91
CA TRP A 142 -10.84 14.76 17.56
C TRP A 142 -11.84 13.85 16.86
N LYS A 143 -13.00 13.59 17.48
CA LYS A 143 -14.06 12.79 16.86
C LYS A 143 -14.49 13.30 15.47
N PRO A 144 -14.60 14.62 15.20
CA PRO A 144 -14.93 15.08 13.85
C PRO A 144 -13.94 14.59 12.78
N LEU A 145 -12.64 14.53 13.10
CA LEU A 145 -11.62 14.01 12.18
C LEU A 145 -11.78 12.50 11.95
N ALA A 146 -12.13 11.74 13.00
CA ALA A 146 -12.41 10.31 12.89
C ALA A 146 -13.63 10.05 11.99
N VAL A 147 -14.70 10.83 12.15
CA VAL A 147 -15.91 10.75 11.31
C VAL A 147 -15.59 11.13 9.87
N LEU A 148 -14.82 12.20 9.65
CA LEU A 148 -14.41 12.62 8.32
C LEU A 148 -13.60 11.53 7.61
N PHE A 149 -12.66 10.88 8.31
CA PHE A 149 -11.93 9.74 7.76
C PHE A 149 -12.86 8.58 7.38
N ALA A 150 -13.80 8.22 8.27
CA ALA A 150 -14.79 7.17 8.01
C ALA A 150 -15.67 7.49 6.80
N PHE A 151 -16.13 8.74 6.68
CA PHE A 151 -16.92 9.21 5.55
C PHE A 151 -16.15 9.06 4.23
N PHE A 152 -14.91 9.55 4.15
CA PHE A 152 -14.10 9.39 2.95
C PHE A 152 -13.75 7.94 2.66
N GLY A 153 -13.52 7.12 3.69
CA GLY A 153 -13.32 5.69 3.54
C GLY A 153 -14.54 4.99 2.92
N CYS A 154 -15.75 5.33 3.36
CA CYS A 154 -17.00 4.87 2.76
C CYS A 154 -17.15 5.35 1.30
N MET A 155 -16.83 6.60 1.02
CA MET A 155 -16.89 7.14 -0.36
C MET A 155 -15.93 6.40 -1.30
N VAL A 156 -14.70 6.16 -0.87
CA VAL A 156 -13.71 5.38 -1.66
C VAL A 156 -14.23 3.97 -1.93
N ALA A 157 -14.82 3.31 -0.93
CA ALA A 157 -15.37 1.97 -1.08
C ALA A 157 -16.58 1.95 -2.02
N LEU A 158 -17.51 2.90 -1.90
CA LEU A 158 -18.71 2.99 -2.74
C LEU A 158 -18.39 3.36 -4.19
N LEU A 159 -17.49 4.31 -4.40
CA LEU A 159 -17.11 4.75 -5.75
C LEU A 159 -16.16 3.76 -6.44
N GLY A 160 -15.65 2.76 -5.73
CA GLY A 160 -14.85 1.68 -6.29
C GLY A 160 -13.54 2.12 -6.93
N SER A 161 -12.96 3.25 -6.49
CA SER A 161 -11.79 3.84 -7.15
C SER A 161 -10.59 2.89 -7.26
N GLY A 162 -10.35 2.06 -6.24
CA GLY A 162 -9.31 1.03 -6.28
C GLY A 162 -9.68 -0.15 -7.19
N THR A 163 -10.94 -0.55 -7.20
CA THR A 163 -11.43 -1.70 -7.95
C THR A 163 -11.52 -1.42 -9.45
N THR A 164 -11.95 -0.21 -9.83
CA THR A 164 -12.10 0.17 -11.26
C THR A 164 -10.76 0.19 -11.99
N THR A 165 -9.71 0.69 -11.38
CA THR A 165 -8.37 0.69 -11.99
C THR A 165 -7.80 -0.72 -12.17
N GLN A 166 -8.00 -1.60 -11.19
CA GLN A 166 -7.58 -3.00 -11.27
C GLN A 166 -8.38 -3.75 -12.33
N MET A 167 -9.69 -3.56 -12.35
CA MET A 167 -10.58 -4.19 -13.32
C MET A 167 -10.21 -3.78 -14.75
N ASN A 168 -9.99 -2.48 -15.00
CA ASN A 168 -9.57 -1.99 -16.30
C ASN A 168 -8.24 -2.61 -16.74
N ALA A 169 -7.26 -2.73 -15.85
CA ALA A 169 -5.98 -3.35 -16.18
C ALA A 169 -6.10 -4.84 -16.51
N ILE A 170 -6.95 -5.59 -15.77
CA ILE A 170 -7.21 -7.01 -16.06
C ILE A 170 -7.87 -7.15 -17.43
N ILE A 171 -8.92 -6.38 -17.70
CA ILE A 171 -9.65 -6.42 -18.96
C ILE A 171 -8.69 -6.13 -20.14
N SER A 172 -7.96 -5.03 -20.06
CA SER A 172 -7.02 -4.63 -21.12
C SER A 172 -5.93 -5.69 -21.35
N SER A 173 -5.44 -6.32 -20.27
CA SER A 173 -4.41 -7.36 -20.36
C SER A 173 -4.95 -8.65 -20.99
N VAL A 174 -6.17 -9.05 -20.63
CA VAL A 174 -6.82 -10.25 -21.17
C VAL A 174 -7.19 -10.04 -22.64
N GLU A 175 -7.71 -8.87 -22.98
CA GLU A 175 -8.03 -8.50 -24.36
C GLU A 175 -6.77 -8.46 -25.24
N ALA A 176 -5.70 -7.82 -24.77
CA ALA A 176 -4.45 -7.73 -25.51
C ALA A 176 -3.71 -9.07 -25.62
N GLY A 177 -3.76 -9.92 -24.59
CA GLY A 177 -3.03 -11.19 -24.55
C GLY A 177 -3.76 -12.36 -25.19
N PHE A 178 -5.08 -12.41 -25.06
CA PHE A 178 -5.91 -13.57 -25.44
C PHE A 178 -6.98 -13.22 -26.47
N GLY A 179 -7.21 -11.95 -26.80
CA GLY A 179 -8.27 -11.51 -27.71
C GLY A 179 -9.69 -11.74 -27.16
N ILE A 180 -9.84 -11.92 -25.84
CA ILE A 180 -11.14 -12.17 -25.20
C ILE A 180 -11.88 -10.86 -25.04
N SER A 181 -13.15 -10.83 -25.43
CA SER A 181 -14.00 -9.64 -25.34
C SER A 181 -14.08 -9.11 -23.90
N THR A 182 -13.99 -7.80 -23.77
CA THR A 182 -14.16 -7.03 -22.53
C THR A 182 -15.38 -7.48 -21.73
N TYR A 183 -16.54 -7.69 -22.37
CA TYR A 183 -17.79 -8.09 -21.71
C TYR A 183 -17.71 -9.47 -21.06
N ILE A 184 -17.06 -10.43 -21.73
CA ILE A 184 -16.88 -11.80 -21.19
C ILE A 184 -15.97 -11.73 -19.97
N THR A 185 -14.85 -11.04 -20.07
CA THR A 185 -13.91 -10.87 -18.96
C THR A 185 -14.58 -10.19 -17.76
N CYS A 186 -15.35 -9.12 -17.99
CA CYS A 186 -16.13 -8.46 -16.95
C CYS A 186 -17.11 -9.39 -16.27
N ALA A 187 -17.90 -10.16 -17.04
CA ALA A 187 -18.90 -11.05 -16.50
C ALA A 187 -18.26 -12.13 -15.63
N VAL A 188 -17.20 -12.79 -16.11
CA VAL A 188 -16.50 -13.85 -15.38
C VAL A 188 -15.93 -13.32 -14.07
N ILE A 189 -15.22 -12.19 -14.10
CA ILE A 189 -14.60 -11.62 -12.89
C ILE A 189 -15.67 -11.15 -11.90
N THR A 190 -16.75 -10.53 -12.37
CA THR A 190 -17.85 -10.10 -11.49
C THR A 190 -18.47 -11.27 -10.74
N VAL A 191 -18.71 -12.40 -11.43
CA VAL A 191 -19.23 -13.60 -10.79
C VAL A 191 -18.25 -14.16 -9.76
N LEU A 192 -16.97 -14.26 -10.10
CA LEU A 192 -15.93 -14.75 -9.17
C LEU A 192 -15.82 -13.86 -7.92
N VAL A 193 -15.79 -12.56 -8.11
CA VAL A 193 -15.73 -11.59 -7.00
C VAL A 193 -17.00 -11.68 -6.15
N ALA A 194 -18.17 -11.77 -6.76
CA ALA A 194 -19.43 -11.91 -6.04
C ALA A 194 -19.43 -13.18 -5.15
N ILE A 195 -19.04 -14.34 -5.68
CA ILE A 195 -18.96 -15.58 -4.91
C ILE A 195 -18.05 -15.44 -3.68
N ILE A 196 -16.89 -14.80 -3.84
CA ILE A 196 -15.94 -14.60 -2.74
C ILE A 196 -16.49 -13.60 -1.72
N THR A 197 -17.08 -12.51 -2.19
CA THR A 197 -17.53 -11.38 -1.34
C THR A 197 -18.77 -11.74 -0.53
N PHE A 198 -19.72 -12.51 -1.08
CA PHE A 198 -20.90 -12.97 -0.35
C PHE A 198 -20.56 -13.86 0.86
N GLY A 199 -19.40 -14.52 0.86
CA GLY A 199 -18.90 -15.28 2.01
C GLY A 199 -18.30 -14.43 3.13
N GLY A 200 -18.32 -13.09 3.00
CA GLY A 200 -17.80 -12.14 3.98
C GLY A 200 -16.29 -12.17 4.14
N LEU A 201 -15.79 -11.51 5.20
CA LEU A 201 -14.36 -11.32 5.45
C LEU A 201 -13.56 -12.64 5.49
N GLN A 202 -14.12 -13.68 6.10
CA GLN A 202 -13.46 -14.99 6.19
C GLN A 202 -13.26 -15.65 4.83
N SER A 203 -14.23 -15.50 3.92
CA SER A 203 -14.12 -16.00 2.55
C SER A 203 -13.07 -15.23 1.76
N ILE A 204 -13.06 -13.90 1.88
CA ILE A 204 -12.05 -13.04 1.26
C ILE A 204 -10.66 -13.42 1.77
N ALA A 205 -10.49 -13.60 3.09
CA ALA A 205 -9.21 -13.99 3.69
C ALA A 205 -8.73 -15.37 3.22
N LYS A 206 -9.65 -16.36 3.09
CA LYS A 206 -9.32 -17.69 2.54
C LYS A 206 -8.92 -17.64 1.07
N ALA A 207 -9.57 -16.80 0.27
CA ALA A 207 -9.19 -16.60 -1.14
C ALA A 207 -7.82 -15.93 -1.24
N ALA A 208 -7.59 -14.87 -0.47
CA ALA A 208 -6.32 -14.16 -0.43
C ALA A 208 -5.15 -15.05 0.02
N GLU A 209 -5.37 -15.92 1.03
CA GLU A 209 -4.35 -16.87 1.53
C GLU A 209 -3.81 -17.80 0.44
N LYS A 210 -4.63 -18.15 -0.56
CA LYS A 210 -4.24 -19.01 -1.68
C LYS A 210 -3.70 -18.23 -2.87
N ILE A 211 -4.41 -17.19 -3.27
CA ILE A 211 -4.12 -16.43 -4.51
C ILE A 211 -2.86 -15.58 -4.36
N VAL A 212 -2.70 -14.88 -3.23
CA VAL A 212 -1.62 -13.90 -3.08
C VAL A 212 -0.22 -14.53 -3.07
N PRO A 213 0.05 -15.61 -2.32
CA PRO A 213 1.35 -16.27 -2.40
C PRO A 213 1.64 -16.83 -3.78
N ALA A 214 0.65 -17.45 -4.44
CA ALA A 214 0.81 -17.97 -5.80
C ALA A 214 1.14 -16.85 -6.80
N MET A 215 0.39 -15.75 -6.74
CA MET A 215 0.62 -14.56 -7.57
C MET A 215 2.03 -14.00 -7.32
N ALA A 216 2.45 -13.86 -6.06
CA ALA A 216 3.75 -13.30 -5.71
C ALA A 216 4.89 -14.19 -6.24
N VAL A 217 4.78 -15.52 -6.13
CA VAL A 217 5.78 -16.47 -6.64
C VAL A 217 5.84 -16.42 -8.16
N ILE A 218 4.70 -16.46 -8.85
CA ILE A 218 4.65 -16.38 -10.32
C ILE A 218 5.29 -15.08 -10.81
N TYR A 219 4.90 -13.95 -10.22
CA TYR A 219 5.44 -12.64 -10.59
C TYR A 219 6.95 -12.57 -10.35
N PHE A 220 7.42 -13.06 -9.20
CA PHE A 220 8.84 -13.09 -8.88
C PHE A 220 9.63 -13.94 -9.88
N VAL A 221 9.16 -15.16 -10.17
CA VAL A 221 9.85 -16.09 -11.10
C VAL A 221 9.91 -15.49 -12.51
N VAL A 222 8.79 -14.96 -13.01
CA VAL A 222 8.74 -14.32 -14.35
C VAL A 222 9.67 -13.11 -14.41
N THR A 223 9.68 -12.29 -13.35
CA THR A 223 10.57 -11.12 -13.29
C THR A 223 12.04 -11.53 -13.27
N VAL A 224 12.41 -12.56 -12.48
CA VAL A 224 13.80 -13.06 -12.44
C VAL A 224 14.23 -13.61 -13.79
N ILE A 225 13.38 -14.40 -14.46
CA ILE A 225 13.66 -14.91 -15.80
C ILE A 225 13.86 -13.75 -16.78
N PHE A 226 12.99 -12.75 -16.76
CA PHE A 226 13.11 -11.59 -17.64
C PHE A 226 14.41 -10.81 -17.39
N LEU A 227 14.77 -10.58 -16.14
CA LEU A 227 16.03 -9.91 -15.78
C LEU A 227 17.25 -10.73 -16.18
N ALA A 228 17.22 -12.06 -16.03
CA ALA A 228 18.30 -12.94 -16.42
C ALA A 228 18.51 -12.92 -17.95
N LEU A 229 17.43 -12.95 -18.72
CA LEU A 229 17.49 -12.87 -20.19
C LEU A 229 18.02 -11.52 -20.69
N ASN A 230 17.86 -10.45 -19.88
CA ASN A 230 18.29 -9.09 -20.21
C ASN A 230 19.44 -8.60 -19.31
N ALA A 231 20.23 -9.50 -18.75
CA ALA A 231 21.27 -9.17 -17.77
C ALA A 231 22.30 -8.13 -18.26
N GLY A 232 22.62 -8.13 -19.54
CA GLY A 232 23.54 -7.16 -20.14
C GLY A 232 23.05 -5.71 -20.07
N GLY A 233 21.74 -5.48 -20.05
CA GLY A 233 21.15 -4.14 -19.93
C GLY A 233 21.00 -3.64 -18.50
N LEU A 234 21.09 -4.52 -17.49
CA LEU A 234 20.87 -4.19 -16.09
C LEU A 234 21.79 -3.08 -15.54
N PRO A 235 23.12 -3.13 -15.75
CA PRO A 235 24.01 -2.07 -15.23
C PRO A 235 23.65 -0.69 -15.79
N GLY A 236 23.30 -0.61 -17.08
CA GLY A 236 22.86 0.61 -17.72
C GLY A 236 21.54 1.13 -17.17
N ALA A 237 20.55 0.25 -16.95
CA ALA A 237 19.28 0.59 -16.36
C ALA A 237 19.43 1.10 -14.92
N ILE A 238 20.23 0.42 -14.09
CA ILE A 238 20.51 0.86 -12.71
C ILE A 238 21.22 2.23 -12.72
N SER A 239 22.20 2.43 -13.58
CA SER A 239 22.86 3.73 -13.75
C SER A 239 21.85 4.84 -14.09
N GLN A 240 20.92 4.59 -15.01
CA GLN A 240 19.87 5.54 -15.37
C GLN A 240 18.93 5.86 -14.21
N VAL A 241 18.61 4.90 -13.34
CA VAL A 241 17.79 5.15 -12.15
C VAL A 241 18.49 6.13 -11.21
N PHE A 242 19.76 5.92 -10.90
CA PHE A 242 20.50 6.81 -10.00
C PHE A 242 20.82 8.16 -10.64
N THR A 243 21.28 8.20 -11.87
CA THR A 243 21.56 9.46 -12.57
C THR A 243 20.28 10.27 -12.81
N GLY A 244 19.20 9.63 -13.24
CA GLY A 244 17.91 10.27 -13.46
C GLY A 244 17.22 10.79 -12.20
N ALA A 245 17.59 10.27 -11.02
CA ALA A 245 17.04 10.74 -9.75
C ALA A 245 17.59 12.13 -9.34
N PHE A 246 18.81 12.48 -9.76
CA PHE A 246 19.51 13.68 -9.32
C PHE A 246 19.96 14.59 -10.47
N SER A 247 20.07 14.06 -11.69
CA SER A 247 20.33 14.89 -12.87
C SER A 247 19.01 15.25 -13.53
N GLY A 248 18.74 16.52 -13.69
CA GLY A 248 17.53 17.03 -14.31
C GLY A 248 17.45 16.80 -15.83
N THR A 249 17.77 15.60 -16.30
CA THR A 249 17.52 15.16 -17.68
C THR A 249 16.04 14.87 -17.89
N ALA A 250 15.19 15.90 -17.61
CA ALA A 250 13.90 15.93 -18.25
C ALA A 250 14.18 16.18 -19.74
N ALA A 251 13.95 15.16 -20.53
CA ALA A 251 13.97 15.27 -21.98
C ALA A 251 13.19 16.51 -22.42
N ALA A 252 13.84 17.33 -23.26
CA ALA A 252 13.33 18.51 -23.95
C ALA A 252 13.08 19.77 -23.09
N GLY A 253 14.10 20.58 -22.88
CA GLY A 253 13.94 22.04 -22.87
C GLY A 253 13.39 22.73 -21.63
N GLY A 254 13.36 22.10 -20.47
CA GLY A 254 12.95 22.74 -19.22
C GLY A 254 14.06 22.68 -18.16
N PHE A 255 14.09 23.62 -17.26
CA PHE A 255 15.03 23.75 -16.16
C PHE A 255 15.40 22.43 -15.50
N ALA A 256 16.68 22.14 -15.29
CA ALA A 256 17.20 20.91 -14.66
C ALA A 256 16.50 20.54 -13.34
N GLY A 257 16.12 21.53 -12.52
CA GLY A 257 15.38 21.34 -11.29
C GLY A 257 13.93 20.85 -11.48
N ALA A 258 13.28 21.16 -12.59
CA ALA A 258 11.92 20.72 -12.86
C ALA A 258 11.87 19.19 -13.13
N GLY A 259 12.88 18.63 -13.78
CA GLY A 259 12.96 17.19 -14.04
C GLY A 259 13.17 16.39 -12.75
N VAL A 260 14.05 16.81 -11.86
CA VAL A 260 14.24 16.17 -10.54
C VAL A 260 12.97 16.25 -9.71
N MET A 261 12.33 17.42 -9.69
CA MET A 261 11.06 17.61 -8.96
C MET A 261 9.95 16.68 -9.50
N LEU A 262 9.87 16.53 -10.83
CA LEU A 262 8.88 15.67 -11.46
C LEU A 262 9.16 14.18 -11.17
N ALA A 263 10.42 13.77 -11.23
CA ALA A 263 10.84 12.41 -10.87
C ALA A 263 10.51 12.10 -9.41
N MET A 264 10.87 13.03 -8.51
CA MET A 264 10.58 12.91 -7.08
C MET A 264 9.07 12.84 -6.82
N ARG A 265 8.29 13.79 -7.34
CA ARG A 265 6.84 13.85 -7.16
C ARG A 265 6.16 12.58 -7.70
N SER A 266 6.49 12.18 -8.92
CA SER A 266 5.91 10.99 -9.57
C SER A 266 6.31 9.72 -8.82
N GLY A 267 7.56 9.58 -8.44
CA GLY A 267 8.06 8.43 -7.70
C GLY A 267 7.45 8.31 -6.30
N ILE A 268 7.48 9.39 -5.52
CA ILE A 268 6.94 9.38 -4.15
C ILE A 268 5.42 9.15 -4.16
N ALA A 269 4.67 9.90 -4.96
CA ALA A 269 3.21 9.76 -5.02
C ALA A 269 2.79 8.34 -5.42
N ARG A 270 3.41 7.77 -6.45
CA ARG A 270 3.11 6.39 -6.88
C ARG A 270 3.62 5.35 -5.89
N GLY A 271 4.76 5.58 -5.24
CA GLY A 271 5.28 4.71 -4.18
C GLY A 271 4.36 4.66 -2.98
N LEU A 272 3.89 5.79 -2.48
CA LEU A 272 2.95 5.87 -1.36
C LEU A 272 1.59 5.25 -1.70
N PHE A 273 1.07 5.54 -2.90
CA PHE A 273 -0.18 4.95 -3.38
C PHE A 273 -0.08 3.42 -3.50
N SER A 274 1.01 2.92 -4.11
CA SER A 274 1.25 1.49 -4.29
C SER A 274 1.43 0.74 -2.97
N ASN A 275 2.12 1.34 -2.01
CA ASN A 275 2.38 0.74 -0.70
C ASN A 275 1.27 0.96 0.32
N GLU A 276 0.29 1.81 0.02
CA GLU A 276 -0.78 2.23 0.95
C GLU A 276 -0.25 2.73 2.31
N SER A 277 0.95 3.32 2.35
CA SER A 277 1.57 3.77 3.59
C SER A 277 1.06 5.15 3.97
N GLY A 278 0.40 5.27 5.12
CA GLY A 278 -0.23 6.52 5.57
C GLY A 278 -1.63 6.77 5.00
N LEU A 279 -2.19 5.84 4.21
CA LEU A 279 -3.54 5.98 3.64
C LEU A 279 -4.65 5.45 4.56
N GLY A 280 -4.30 4.70 5.61
CA GLY A 280 -5.24 4.25 6.63
C GLY A 280 -6.12 3.05 6.26
N SER A 281 -6.00 2.48 5.06
CA SER A 281 -6.75 1.29 4.63
C SER A 281 -6.26 0.01 5.30
N ALA A 282 -4.96 -0.23 5.27
CA ALA A 282 -4.34 -1.42 5.83
C ALA A 282 -4.54 -1.62 7.34
N PRO A 283 -4.54 -0.59 8.21
CA PRO A 283 -4.80 -0.75 9.62
C PRO A 283 -6.20 -1.28 9.95
N ILE A 284 -7.19 -1.11 9.09
CA ILE A 284 -8.54 -1.67 9.26
C ILE A 284 -8.49 -3.21 9.24
N VAL A 285 -7.72 -3.78 8.32
CA VAL A 285 -7.50 -5.23 8.24
C VAL A 285 -6.60 -5.71 9.37
N ALA A 286 -5.52 -4.97 9.67
CA ALA A 286 -4.58 -5.30 10.73
C ALA A 286 -5.23 -5.36 12.12
N ALA A 287 -6.24 -4.53 12.40
CA ALA A 287 -6.98 -4.55 13.65
C ALA A 287 -7.65 -5.91 13.91
N ARG A 288 -8.08 -6.62 12.87
CA ARG A 288 -8.78 -7.91 12.94
C ARG A 288 -7.85 -9.12 13.03
N SER A 289 -6.54 -8.91 12.94
CA SER A 289 -5.58 -9.99 13.06
C SER A 289 -5.45 -10.49 14.49
N GLU A 290 -5.13 -11.79 14.64
CA GLU A 290 -4.92 -12.44 15.93
C GLU A 290 -3.66 -11.99 16.69
N GLU A 291 -2.90 -11.01 16.19
CA GLU A 291 -1.61 -10.63 16.76
C GLU A 291 -1.70 -9.88 18.10
N ARG A 292 -1.61 -10.61 19.21
CA ARG A 292 -1.35 -10.03 20.54
C ARG A 292 0.07 -9.47 20.72
N ARG A 293 1.06 -10.01 19.99
CA ARG A 293 2.47 -9.65 20.18
C ARG A 293 2.82 -8.24 19.69
N VAL A 294 2.19 -7.77 18.63
CA VAL A 294 2.37 -6.40 18.15
C VAL A 294 1.89 -5.39 19.21
N GLY A 295 0.80 -5.68 19.87
CA GLY A 295 0.29 -4.87 20.99
C GLY A 295 1.23 -4.79 22.20
N LYS A 296 1.95 -5.87 22.52
CA LYS A 296 2.94 -5.88 23.62
C LYS A 296 4.21 -5.09 23.25
N GLU A 297 4.72 -5.23 22.03
CA GLU A 297 5.88 -4.46 21.57
C GLU A 297 5.55 -2.97 21.41
N CYS A 298 4.36 -2.62 20.97
CA CYS A 298 3.88 -1.24 20.97
C CYS A 298 3.76 -0.67 22.39
N ARG A 299 3.20 -1.44 23.33
CA ARG A 299 3.05 -1.00 24.73
C ARG A 299 4.38 -0.73 25.42
N SER A 300 5.40 -1.58 25.20
CA SER A 300 6.70 -1.43 25.86
C SER A 300 7.53 -0.25 25.35
N ARG A 301 7.32 0.18 24.09
CA ARG A 301 8.08 1.30 23.49
C ARG A 301 7.38 2.67 23.57
N TRP A 302 6.06 2.67 23.78
CA TRP A 302 5.27 3.92 23.85
C TRP A 302 4.80 4.24 25.26
N SER A 303 5.20 3.44 26.27
CA SER A 303 4.95 3.78 27.66
C SER A 303 5.89 4.90 28.07
N PRO A 304 5.37 6.06 28.54
CA PRO A 304 6.20 7.14 29.06
C PRO A 304 6.84 6.80 30.43
N TYR A 305 6.64 5.58 30.96
CA TYR A 305 7.07 5.14 32.27
C TYR A 305 8.01 3.91 32.24
N ASN A 306 8.89 3.83 31.21
CA ASN A 306 10.08 2.96 31.26
C ASN A 306 11.27 3.70 30.71
#